data_3969df97322125d060b35ae2fec1ee4d
#
_entry.id   3969df97322125d060b35ae2fec1ee4d
#
_cell.length_a   1.000
_cell.length_b   1.000
_cell.length_c   1.000
_cell.angle_alpha   90.00
_cell.angle_beta   90.00
_cell.angle_gamma   90.00
#
_symmetry.space_group_name_H-M   'P 1'
#
loop_
_entity.id
_entity.type
_entity.pdbx_description
1 polymer ?
#
loop_
_entity_poly.entity_id
_entity_poly.type
_entity_poly.pdbx_seq_one_letter_code
_entity_poly.pdbx_strand_id
1 'polypeptide(L)'
;MFSDCVIDESNSSLLSWLDYSSDGCQTLWRRGQTHITCSCDHLTYFGVLMVNSSPSPSDQKILSYITLIGCSLSLFGLSITVLLFISHKKFRADVSMKVHISLVFALILLNVHFLPSEMVAALSSTSLCVYMALALHYSLLATFSWMALEGFHLYLLLVRVFNIYIRRYLLKLSVVGWGVPAVIVSLVVIIDRTAYGYTPVDSSNPNGTAICYVTNTTAMMVTTMGMICLVFLFNVIMLGVTVRRLISLRQGQETNRSSTTKDIFTLLGISTLLGITWGVGFFSVTTAGQYVFCILNSLQGFLIFLWFVMSLRKAQKAAAEIRNDTQTTSGPKSK
;
A
#
# COMPACT_ATOMS: atom_id res chain seq x y z
N MET A 1 -5.72 -17.77 20.13
CA MET A 1 -6.03 -18.82 19.17
C MET A 1 -7.45 -19.22 19.53
N PHE A 2 -8.44 -18.75 18.80
CA PHE A 2 -9.82 -19.19 18.91
C PHE A 2 -10.00 -20.25 17.83
N SER A 3 -10.45 -21.40 18.22
CA SER A 3 -10.74 -22.48 17.29
C SER A 3 -12.21 -22.80 17.49
N ASP A 4 -13.00 -22.64 16.45
CA ASP A 4 -14.41 -22.98 16.47
C ASP A 4 -14.62 -24.30 15.74
N CYS A 5 -15.52 -25.12 16.31
CA CYS A 5 -15.99 -26.32 15.66
C CYS A 5 -17.01 -25.90 14.59
N VAL A 6 -16.75 -26.27 13.34
CA VAL A 6 -17.63 -25.96 12.21
C VAL A 6 -18.03 -27.23 11.50
N ILE A 7 -19.23 -27.26 10.97
CA ILE A 7 -19.80 -28.34 10.16
C ILE A 7 -19.75 -27.96 8.68
N ASP A 8 -19.50 -28.96 7.85
CA ASP A 8 -19.61 -28.84 6.40
C ASP A 8 -21.04 -29.15 5.98
N GLU A 9 -21.81 -28.12 5.61
CA GLU A 9 -23.18 -28.25 5.10
C GLU A 9 -23.23 -28.52 3.57
N SER A 10 -22.08 -28.73 2.91
CA SER A 10 -22.04 -28.91 1.47
C SER A 10 -22.57 -30.27 1.01
N ASN A 11 -23.87 -30.33 0.77
CA ASN A 11 -24.47 -31.34 -0.07
C ASN A 11 -24.46 -30.82 -1.54
N SER A 12 -23.47 -31.33 -2.33
CA SER A 12 -23.41 -31.22 -3.80
C SER A 12 -23.38 -29.82 -4.42
N SER A 13 -22.20 -29.32 -4.69
CA SER A 13 -21.75 -28.77 -5.99
C SER A 13 -20.41 -28.02 -5.88
N LEU A 14 -19.65 -27.99 -6.92
CA LEU A 14 -18.24 -27.59 -7.10
C LEU A 14 -17.86 -26.14 -6.69
N LEU A 15 -18.62 -25.45 -5.87
CA LEU A 15 -18.42 -24.05 -5.45
C LEU A 15 -18.66 -23.77 -3.94
N SER A 16 -18.77 -24.81 -3.11
CA SER A 16 -19.14 -24.67 -1.68
C SER A 16 -17.94 -24.60 -0.73
N TRP A 17 -16.90 -23.87 -1.06
CA TRP A 17 -15.73 -23.69 -0.18
C TRP A 17 -15.98 -22.73 1.00
N LEU A 18 -17.20 -22.25 1.23
CA LEU A 18 -17.52 -21.16 2.14
C LEU A 18 -18.75 -21.34 3.04
N ASP A 19 -19.45 -22.47 2.96
CA ASP A 19 -20.60 -22.74 3.84
C ASP A 19 -20.18 -23.64 5.02
N TYR A 20 -19.50 -23.04 6.00
CA TYR A 20 -19.29 -23.66 7.30
C TYR A 20 -20.26 -23.02 8.30
N SER A 21 -21.10 -23.82 8.95
CA SER A 21 -21.95 -23.39 10.05
C SER A 21 -21.41 -23.93 11.38
N SER A 22 -21.63 -23.21 12.46
CA SER A 22 -21.39 -23.68 13.84
C SER A 22 -22.65 -24.13 14.53
N ASP A 23 -23.79 -24.16 13.83
CA ASP A 23 -25.07 -24.51 14.39
C ASP A 23 -25.06 -25.96 14.90
N GLY A 24 -25.54 -26.17 16.15
CA GLY A 24 -25.57 -27.48 16.81
C GLY A 24 -24.22 -27.98 17.34
N CYS A 25 -23.14 -27.20 17.21
CA CYS A 25 -21.82 -27.54 17.75
C CYS A 25 -21.37 -26.57 18.84
N GLN A 26 -20.80 -27.08 19.92
CA GLN A 26 -20.17 -26.29 20.98
C GLN A 26 -18.68 -26.61 21.06
N THR A 27 -17.86 -25.56 21.05
CA THR A 27 -16.42 -25.67 21.24
C THR A 27 -16.08 -25.63 22.72
N LEU A 28 -15.52 -26.71 23.23
CA LEU A 28 -15.04 -26.80 24.60
C LEU A 28 -13.53 -26.71 24.63
N TRP A 29 -13.01 -25.50 24.91
CA TRP A 29 -11.58 -25.26 25.05
C TRP A 29 -11.29 -24.32 26.22
N ARG A 30 -10.26 -24.65 27.01
CA ARG A 30 -9.73 -23.77 28.07
C ARG A 30 -8.29 -23.38 27.77
N ARG A 31 -7.93 -22.16 28.12
CA ARG A 31 -6.58 -21.63 27.94
C ARG A 31 -5.53 -22.51 28.61
N GLY A 32 -4.60 -23.09 27.83
CA GLY A 32 -3.56 -24.02 28.32
C GLY A 32 -3.83 -25.49 28.00
N GLN A 33 -4.96 -25.85 27.40
CA GLN A 33 -5.20 -27.21 26.92
C GLN A 33 -4.58 -27.42 25.53
N THR A 34 -4.01 -28.60 25.31
CA THR A 34 -3.37 -29.01 24.03
C THR A 34 -4.38 -29.63 23.05
N HIS A 35 -5.63 -29.81 23.46
CA HIS A 35 -6.70 -30.40 22.65
C HIS A 35 -7.98 -29.56 22.72
N ILE A 36 -8.75 -29.60 21.67
CA ILE A 36 -10.04 -28.95 21.51
C ILE A 36 -11.08 -30.07 21.44
N THR A 37 -12.19 -29.93 22.20
CA THR A 37 -13.29 -30.88 22.16
C THR A 37 -14.47 -30.20 21.48
N CYS A 38 -14.96 -30.81 20.40
CA CYS A 38 -16.18 -30.40 19.72
C CYS A 38 -17.33 -31.29 20.26
N SER A 39 -18.37 -30.66 20.77
CA SER A 39 -19.61 -31.33 21.17
C SER A 39 -20.72 -30.90 20.23
N CYS A 40 -21.16 -31.81 19.35
CA CYS A 40 -22.21 -31.54 18.36
C CYS A 40 -23.45 -32.41 18.69
N ASP A 41 -24.64 -31.90 18.39
CA ASP A 41 -25.94 -32.57 18.65
C ASP A 41 -26.39 -33.45 17.45
N HIS A 42 -25.64 -33.46 16.37
CA HIS A 42 -25.93 -34.24 15.16
C HIS A 42 -24.64 -34.87 14.60
N LEU A 43 -24.80 -35.90 13.79
CA LEU A 43 -23.72 -36.66 13.16
C LEU A 43 -23.48 -36.15 11.73
N THR A 44 -22.49 -35.28 11.56
CA THR A 44 -22.03 -34.74 10.25
C THR A 44 -20.53 -34.73 10.20
N TYR A 45 -19.95 -34.36 9.04
CA TYR A 45 -18.53 -34.10 8.94
C TYR A 45 -18.23 -32.76 9.65
N PHE A 46 -17.38 -32.77 10.66
CA PHE A 46 -16.95 -31.57 11.36
C PHE A 46 -15.44 -31.43 11.28
N GLY A 47 -14.99 -30.19 11.19
CA GLY A 47 -13.59 -29.80 11.20
C GLY A 47 -13.32 -28.75 12.28
N VAL A 48 -12.07 -28.64 12.70
CA VAL A 48 -11.63 -27.53 13.56
C VAL A 48 -11.08 -26.46 12.65
N LEU A 49 -11.82 -25.38 12.48
CA LEU A 49 -11.33 -24.20 11.78
C LEU A 49 -10.41 -23.43 12.73
N MET A 50 -9.11 -23.51 12.52
CA MET A 50 -8.15 -22.64 13.19
C MET A 50 -8.23 -21.27 12.55
N VAL A 51 -9.18 -20.45 12.98
CA VAL A 51 -9.19 -19.03 12.62
C VAL A 51 -7.97 -18.40 13.29
N ASN A 52 -7.11 -17.79 12.50
CA ASN A 52 -5.97 -17.05 13.02
C ASN A 52 -6.46 -16.05 14.05
N SER A 53 -5.98 -16.20 15.26
CA SER A 53 -6.33 -15.32 16.37
C SER A 53 -6.03 -13.88 15.99
N SER A 54 -7.01 -13.00 16.21
CA SER A 54 -6.76 -11.57 16.35
C SER A 54 -5.50 -11.37 17.20
N PRO A 55 -4.64 -10.42 16.85
CA PRO A 55 -3.43 -10.16 17.63
C PRO A 55 -3.82 -9.93 19.09
N SER A 56 -2.99 -10.36 20.03
CA SER A 56 -3.28 -10.16 21.45
C SER A 56 -3.54 -8.68 21.75
N PRO A 57 -4.30 -8.32 22.79
CA PRO A 57 -4.54 -6.91 23.13
C PRO A 57 -3.25 -6.11 23.34
N SER A 58 -2.17 -6.77 23.77
CA SER A 58 -0.83 -6.17 23.86
C SER A 58 -0.22 -5.93 22.48
N ASP A 59 -0.32 -6.88 21.56
CA ASP A 59 0.19 -6.72 20.20
C ASP A 59 -0.58 -5.65 19.43
N GLN A 60 -1.91 -5.58 19.58
CA GLN A 60 -2.72 -4.52 18.98
C GLN A 60 -2.25 -3.13 19.40
N LYS A 61 -1.98 -2.91 20.69
CA LYS A 61 -1.44 -1.65 21.20
C LYS A 61 -0.07 -1.34 20.61
N ILE A 62 0.83 -2.32 20.55
CA ILE A 62 2.18 -2.13 19.98
C ILE A 62 2.08 -1.80 18.49
N LEU A 63 1.25 -2.51 17.73
CA LEU A 63 1.01 -2.26 16.31
C LEU A 63 0.42 -0.86 16.07
N SER A 64 -0.50 -0.40 16.92
CA SER A 64 -1.07 0.96 16.87
C SER A 64 0.01 2.02 17.09
N TYR A 65 0.91 1.86 18.08
CA TYR A 65 2.03 2.78 18.28
C TYR A 65 3.03 2.79 17.12
N ILE A 66 3.39 1.62 16.58
CA ILE A 66 4.29 1.51 15.42
C ILE A 66 3.68 2.26 14.24
N THR A 67 2.39 2.02 13.98
CA THR A 67 1.66 2.66 12.89
C THR A 67 1.57 4.17 13.08
N LEU A 68 1.25 4.64 14.28
CA LEU A 68 1.17 6.06 14.60
C LEU A 68 2.51 6.77 14.36
N ILE A 69 3.60 6.21 14.90
CA ILE A 69 4.95 6.79 14.75
C ILE A 69 5.39 6.73 13.29
N GLY A 70 5.21 5.59 12.62
CA GLY A 70 5.60 5.40 11.23
C GLY A 70 4.85 6.32 10.27
N CYS A 71 3.53 6.43 10.40
CA CYS A 71 2.70 7.31 9.58
C CYS A 71 3.00 8.80 9.83
N SER A 72 3.27 9.19 11.08
CA SER A 72 3.67 10.56 11.41
C SER A 72 5.02 10.93 10.79
N LEU A 73 6.00 10.03 10.85
CA LEU A 73 7.31 10.20 10.23
C LEU A 73 7.19 10.24 8.69
N SER A 74 6.32 9.40 8.13
CA SER A 74 6.01 9.40 6.71
C SER A 74 5.39 10.72 6.27
N LEU A 75 4.39 11.22 6.98
CA LEU A 75 3.72 12.48 6.67
C LEU A 75 4.71 13.66 6.71
N PHE A 76 5.61 13.68 7.70
CA PHE A 76 6.68 14.67 7.80
C PHE A 76 7.62 14.58 6.58
N GLY A 77 8.13 13.39 6.23
CA GLY A 77 9.01 13.18 5.08
C GLY A 77 8.35 13.57 3.75
N LEU A 78 7.09 13.17 3.55
CA LEU A 78 6.31 13.51 2.35
C LEU A 78 6.09 15.03 2.24
N SER A 79 5.82 15.72 3.35
CA SER A 79 5.67 17.18 3.37
C SER A 79 6.97 17.88 2.92
N ILE A 80 8.12 17.42 3.42
CA ILE A 80 9.42 17.93 2.97
C ILE A 80 9.64 17.64 1.47
N THR A 81 9.24 16.47 0.99
CA THR A 81 9.34 16.12 -0.45
C THR A 81 8.56 17.09 -1.31
N VAL A 82 7.35 17.48 -0.91
CA VAL A 82 6.55 18.50 -1.62
C VAL A 82 7.25 19.85 -1.62
N LEU A 83 7.78 20.29 -0.47
CA LEU A 83 8.52 21.55 -0.37
C LEU A 83 9.78 21.57 -1.27
N LEU A 84 10.54 20.47 -1.29
CA LEU A 84 11.69 20.32 -2.16
C LEU A 84 11.29 20.35 -3.66
N PHE A 85 10.20 19.70 -4.03
CA PHE A 85 9.67 19.74 -5.39
C PHE A 85 9.26 21.14 -5.81
N ILE A 86 8.58 21.90 -4.94
CA ILE A 86 8.16 23.28 -5.21
C ILE A 86 9.38 24.21 -5.35
N SER A 87 10.41 24.02 -4.53
CA SER A 87 11.61 24.87 -4.49
C SER A 87 12.50 24.71 -5.73
N HIS A 88 12.52 23.52 -6.36
CA HIS A 88 13.44 23.21 -7.45
C HIS A 88 12.75 23.26 -8.83
N LYS A 89 12.94 24.35 -9.58
CA LYS A 89 12.35 24.54 -10.93
C LYS A 89 12.63 23.38 -11.90
N LYS A 90 13.82 22.77 -11.84
CA LYS A 90 14.22 21.66 -12.71
C LYS A 90 13.34 20.43 -12.51
N PHE A 91 12.96 20.10 -11.27
CA PHE A 91 12.07 18.96 -10.98
C PHE A 91 10.63 19.22 -11.40
N ARG A 92 10.16 20.47 -11.29
CA ARG A 92 8.82 20.85 -11.78
C ARG A 92 8.69 20.75 -13.30
N ALA A 93 9.78 20.79 -14.05
CA ALA A 93 9.77 20.60 -15.49
C ALA A 93 9.71 19.13 -15.89
N ASP A 94 10.24 18.22 -15.06
CA ASP A 94 10.31 16.78 -15.35
C ASP A 94 8.94 16.09 -15.16
N VAL A 95 8.58 15.30 -16.19
CA VAL A 95 7.34 14.53 -16.22
C VAL A 95 7.36 13.41 -15.18
N SER A 96 8.50 12.71 -15.02
CA SER A 96 8.67 11.65 -14.04
C SER A 96 8.45 12.17 -12.63
N MET A 97 9.03 13.30 -12.29
CA MET A 97 8.86 13.93 -10.98
C MET A 97 7.41 14.35 -10.72
N LYS A 98 6.65 14.70 -11.75
CA LYS A 98 5.21 15.01 -11.61
C LYS A 98 4.36 13.77 -11.32
N VAL A 99 4.74 12.60 -11.84
CA VAL A 99 4.08 11.34 -11.50
C VAL A 99 4.39 10.97 -10.06
N HIS A 100 5.67 11.00 -9.66
CA HIS A 100 6.10 10.74 -8.27
C HIS A 100 5.40 11.65 -7.26
N ILE A 101 5.28 12.95 -7.55
CA ILE A 101 4.65 13.89 -6.62
C ILE A 101 3.14 13.65 -6.52
N SER A 102 2.49 13.13 -7.54
CA SER A 102 1.08 12.76 -7.47
C SER A 102 0.86 11.58 -6.53
N LEU A 103 1.76 10.58 -6.53
CA LEU A 103 1.76 9.50 -5.54
C LEU A 103 2.01 10.05 -4.12
N VAL A 104 2.95 10.99 -3.97
CA VAL A 104 3.23 11.67 -2.68
C VAL A 104 1.96 12.35 -2.15
N PHE A 105 1.22 13.07 -2.99
CA PHE A 105 -0.05 13.69 -2.59
C PHE A 105 -1.11 12.65 -2.17
N ALA A 106 -1.23 11.54 -2.90
CA ALA A 106 -2.15 10.46 -2.53
C ALA A 106 -1.79 9.86 -1.16
N LEU A 107 -0.49 9.64 -0.87
CA LEU A 107 -0.01 9.15 0.41
C LEU A 107 -0.20 10.18 1.54
N ILE A 108 -0.05 11.47 1.29
CA ILE A 108 -0.37 12.53 2.26
C ILE A 108 -1.85 12.48 2.62
N LEU A 109 -2.74 12.43 1.61
CA LEU A 109 -4.18 12.31 1.83
C LEU A 109 -4.51 11.07 2.66
N LEU A 110 -3.90 9.92 2.33
CA LEU A 110 -4.09 8.68 3.08
C LEU A 110 -3.69 8.84 4.55
N ASN A 111 -2.49 9.35 4.83
CA ASN A 111 -2.00 9.52 6.20
C ASN A 111 -2.83 10.54 7.00
N VAL A 112 -3.23 11.66 6.37
CA VAL A 112 -4.04 12.71 7.02
C VAL A 112 -5.42 12.20 7.45
N HIS A 113 -6.03 11.30 6.69
CA HIS A 113 -7.32 10.72 7.06
C HIS A 113 -7.18 9.48 7.95
N PHE A 114 -6.08 8.74 7.80
CA PHE A 114 -5.86 7.52 8.58
C PHE A 114 -5.50 7.83 10.05
N LEU A 115 -4.57 8.77 10.30
CA LEU A 115 -4.10 9.08 11.65
C LEU A 115 -5.21 9.48 12.65
N PRO A 116 -6.19 10.34 12.30
CA PRO A 116 -7.25 10.71 13.22
C PRO A 116 -8.45 9.75 13.22
N SER A 117 -8.45 8.69 12.42
CA SER A 117 -9.62 7.82 12.21
C SER A 117 -10.14 7.17 13.50
N GLU A 118 -9.25 6.67 14.37
CA GLU A 118 -9.62 6.12 15.68
C GLU A 118 -10.20 7.20 16.61
N MET A 119 -9.59 8.39 16.64
CA MET A 119 -10.08 9.52 17.46
C MET A 119 -11.46 9.99 16.99
N VAL A 120 -11.67 10.06 15.69
CA VAL A 120 -12.96 10.45 15.11
C VAL A 120 -14.04 9.39 15.42
N ALA A 121 -13.70 8.12 15.37
CA ALA A 121 -14.62 7.05 15.78
C ALA A 121 -15.03 7.20 17.26
N ALA A 122 -14.11 7.59 18.14
CA ALA A 122 -14.39 7.82 19.56
C ALA A 122 -15.31 9.05 19.81
N LEU A 123 -15.38 10.03 18.89
CA LEU A 123 -16.25 11.21 19.03
C LEU A 123 -17.74 10.95 18.83
N SER A 124 -18.14 9.71 18.46
CA SER A 124 -19.53 9.29 18.25
C SER A 124 -20.35 10.15 17.29
N SER A 125 -19.68 10.92 16.41
CA SER A 125 -20.33 11.77 15.39
C SER A 125 -20.48 10.99 14.09
N THR A 126 -21.69 10.52 13.79
CA THR A 126 -21.97 9.72 12.60
C THR A 126 -21.58 10.42 11.29
N SER A 127 -21.92 11.71 11.14
CA SER A 127 -21.59 12.46 9.93
C SER A 127 -20.09 12.61 9.70
N LEU A 128 -19.33 12.87 10.77
CA LEU A 128 -17.88 12.98 10.71
C LEU A 128 -17.24 11.64 10.39
N CYS A 129 -17.75 10.56 11.00
CA CYS A 129 -17.27 9.20 10.75
C CYS A 129 -17.52 8.77 9.28
N VAL A 130 -18.70 9.04 8.73
CA VAL A 130 -19.00 8.77 7.31
C VAL A 130 -18.07 9.55 6.38
N TYR A 131 -17.84 10.84 6.65
CA TYR A 131 -16.87 11.64 5.88
C TYR A 131 -15.47 11.00 5.93
N MET A 132 -14.98 10.64 7.13
CA MET A 132 -13.67 10.02 7.30
C MET A 132 -13.57 8.69 6.58
N ALA A 133 -14.62 7.87 6.66
CA ALA A 133 -14.68 6.57 5.97
C ALA A 133 -14.59 6.72 4.43
N LEU A 134 -15.35 7.68 3.87
CA LEU A 134 -15.31 8.01 2.44
C LEU A 134 -13.94 8.54 2.01
N ALA A 135 -13.39 9.49 2.76
CA ALA A 135 -12.09 10.10 2.47
C ALA A 135 -10.94 9.10 2.59
N LEU A 136 -10.99 8.21 3.59
CA LEU A 136 -10.00 7.15 3.79
C LEU A 136 -10.06 6.12 2.66
N HIS A 137 -11.25 5.64 2.30
CA HIS A 137 -11.43 4.71 1.18
C HIS A 137 -10.95 5.32 -0.14
N TYR A 138 -11.37 6.55 -0.45
CA TYR A 138 -10.93 7.27 -1.63
C TYR A 138 -9.40 7.44 -1.68
N SER A 139 -8.78 7.92 -0.61
CA SER A 139 -7.33 8.16 -0.57
C SER A 139 -6.53 6.88 -0.69
N LEU A 140 -7.02 5.77 -0.12
CA LEU A 140 -6.41 4.45 -0.27
C LEU A 140 -6.45 3.96 -1.71
N LEU A 141 -7.62 4.02 -2.37
CA LEU A 141 -7.76 3.64 -3.78
C LEU A 141 -6.94 4.56 -4.71
N ALA A 142 -6.89 5.87 -4.41
CA ALA A 142 -6.05 6.82 -5.16
C ALA A 142 -4.56 6.46 -5.02
N THR A 143 -4.11 6.08 -3.83
CA THR A 143 -2.75 5.62 -3.59
C THR A 143 -2.42 4.40 -4.45
N PHE A 144 -3.29 3.37 -4.48
CA PHE A 144 -3.08 2.19 -5.33
C PHE A 144 -3.12 2.53 -6.82
N SER A 145 -4.02 3.40 -7.24
CA SER A 145 -4.07 3.85 -8.64
C SER A 145 -2.77 4.55 -9.06
N TRP A 146 -2.23 5.44 -8.21
CA TRP A 146 -0.97 6.11 -8.51
C TRP A 146 0.24 5.18 -8.44
N MET A 147 0.25 4.15 -7.58
CA MET A 147 1.27 3.10 -7.59
C MET A 147 1.26 2.31 -8.90
N ALA A 148 0.09 1.96 -9.42
CA ALA A 148 -0.02 1.29 -10.73
C ALA A 148 0.44 2.19 -11.88
N LEU A 149 0.07 3.47 -11.86
CA LEU A 149 0.51 4.46 -12.86
C LEU A 149 2.01 4.72 -12.81
N GLU A 150 2.61 4.66 -11.62
CA GLU A 150 4.07 4.72 -11.44
C GLU A 150 4.75 3.52 -12.12
N GLY A 151 4.25 2.30 -11.89
CA GLY A 151 4.73 1.09 -12.57
C GLY A 151 4.62 1.19 -14.10
N PHE A 152 3.50 1.67 -14.58
CA PHE A 152 3.28 1.92 -16.01
C PHE A 152 4.24 2.96 -16.57
N HIS A 153 4.47 4.05 -15.84
CA HIS A 153 5.40 5.10 -16.23
C HIS A 153 6.85 4.59 -16.31
N LEU A 154 7.28 3.81 -15.31
CA LEU A 154 8.61 3.17 -15.32
C LEU A 154 8.78 2.21 -16.50
N TYR A 155 7.76 1.43 -16.82
CA TYR A 155 7.75 0.57 -17.99
C TYR A 155 7.94 1.38 -19.28
N LEU A 156 7.23 2.49 -19.46
CA LEU A 156 7.37 3.33 -20.63
C LEU A 156 8.78 3.93 -20.75
N LEU A 157 9.36 4.39 -19.63
CA LEU A 157 10.70 4.97 -19.60
C LEU A 157 11.80 3.96 -19.96
N LEU A 158 11.74 2.74 -19.44
CA LEU A 158 12.83 1.77 -19.52
C LEU A 158 12.73 0.81 -20.72
N VAL A 159 11.50 0.45 -21.09
CA VAL A 159 11.26 -0.55 -22.14
C VAL A 159 10.94 0.09 -23.49
N ARG A 160 10.16 1.17 -23.48
CA ARG A 160 9.73 1.88 -24.68
C ARG A 160 10.57 3.14 -24.97
N VAL A 161 11.87 3.11 -24.75
CA VAL A 161 12.86 4.22 -24.83
C VAL A 161 12.74 5.11 -26.09
N PHE A 162 12.05 4.69 -27.14
CA PHE A 162 11.89 5.45 -28.38
C PHE A 162 10.41 5.84 -28.66
N ASN A 163 10.17 7.15 -28.58
CA ASN A 163 9.18 7.89 -29.36
C ASN A 163 7.68 7.58 -29.15
N ILE A 164 7.21 7.52 -27.89
CA ILE A 164 5.76 7.63 -27.66
C ILE A 164 5.42 9.06 -27.25
N TYR A 165 5.15 9.91 -28.24
CA TYR A 165 4.52 11.21 -27.99
C TYR A 165 3.05 11.00 -27.63
N ILE A 166 2.74 10.88 -26.34
CA ILE A 166 1.34 10.83 -25.86
C ILE A 166 0.91 12.28 -25.60
N ARG A 167 0.04 12.78 -26.46
CA ARG A 167 -0.54 14.12 -26.27
C ARG A 167 -1.25 14.21 -24.92
N ARG A 168 -0.88 15.23 -24.12
CA ARG A 168 -1.42 15.48 -22.76
C ARG A 168 -1.27 14.27 -21.81
N TYR A 169 -0.09 13.64 -21.82
CA TYR A 169 0.21 12.43 -21.02
C TYR A 169 -0.18 12.57 -19.56
N LEU A 170 0.31 13.60 -18.86
CA LEU A 170 0.03 13.83 -17.44
C LEU A 170 -1.46 14.02 -17.15
N LEU A 171 -2.19 14.69 -18.04
CA LEU A 171 -3.63 14.87 -17.86
C LEU A 171 -4.36 13.51 -17.87
N LYS A 172 -3.99 12.64 -18.81
CA LYS A 172 -4.58 11.29 -18.89
C LYS A 172 -4.28 10.48 -17.63
N LEU A 173 -3.02 10.51 -17.14
CA LEU A 173 -2.65 9.84 -15.89
C LEU A 173 -3.44 10.42 -14.70
N SER A 174 -3.58 11.74 -14.62
CA SER A 174 -4.33 12.40 -13.54
C SER A 174 -5.82 12.02 -13.55
N VAL A 175 -6.43 11.96 -14.73
CA VAL A 175 -7.83 11.52 -14.86
C VAL A 175 -8.00 10.07 -14.38
N VAL A 176 -7.07 9.18 -14.71
CA VAL A 176 -7.12 7.79 -14.25
C VAL A 176 -6.81 7.72 -12.75
N GLY A 177 -5.71 8.33 -12.30
CA GLY A 177 -5.22 8.22 -10.91
C GLY A 177 -6.19 8.77 -9.85
N TRP A 178 -6.88 9.85 -10.16
CA TRP A 178 -7.86 10.48 -9.27
C TRP A 178 -9.31 10.13 -9.61
N GLY A 179 -9.62 9.93 -10.90
CA GLY A 179 -10.98 9.70 -11.37
C GLY A 179 -11.49 8.28 -11.11
N VAL A 180 -10.67 7.25 -11.36
CA VAL A 180 -11.09 5.86 -11.10
C VAL A 180 -11.47 5.64 -9.64
N PRO A 181 -10.68 6.05 -8.63
CA PRO A 181 -11.09 6.00 -7.22
C PRO A 181 -12.39 6.73 -6.92
N ALA A 182 -12.57 7.93 -7.50
CA ALA A 182 -13.79 8.70 -7.30
C ALA A 182 -15.03 7.97 -7.84
N VAL A 183 -14.93 7.37 -9.01
CA VAL A 183 -16.02 6.56 -9.60
C VAL A 183 -16.33 5.35 -8.72
N ILE A 184 -15.31 4.61 -8.25
CA ILE A 184 -15.51 3.42 -7.39
C ILE A 184 -16.24 3.82 -6.11
N VAL A 185 -15.75 4.83 -5.38
CA VAL A 185 -16.37 5.29 -4.12
C VAL A 185 -17.80 5.79 -4.37
N SER A 186 -18.04 6.54 -5.46
CA SER A 186 -19.37 7.01 -5.82
C SER A 186 -20.33 5.86 -6.11
N LEU A 187 -19.87 4.81 -6.81
CA LEU A 187 -20.68 3.63 -7.08
C LEU A 187 -21.05 2.89 -5.78
N VAL A 188 -20.11 2.73 -4.84
CA VAL A 188 -20.42 2.11 -3.54
C VAL A 188 -21.49 2.89 -2.79
N VAL A 189 -21.41 4.24 -2.76
CA VAL A 189 -22.42 5.09 -2.11
C VAL A 189 -23.80 4.98 -2.79
N ILE A 190 -23.82 4.88 -4.13
CA ILE A 190 -25.08 4.77 -4.89
C ILE A 190 -25.75 3.41 -4.65
N ILE A 191 -24.96 2.34 -4.59
CA ILE A 191 -25.47 0.97 -4.40
C ILE A 191 -25.91 0.76 -2.94
N ASP A 192 -25.10 1.21 -1.98
CA ASP A 192 -25.38 1.04 -0.55
C ASP A 192 -25.00 2.32 0.21
N ARG A 193 -26.00 3.11 0.57
CA ARG A 193 -25.83 4.37 1.33
C ARG A 193 -25.31 4.13 2.76
N THR A 194 -25.43 2.92 3.27
CA THR A 194 -25.00 2.54 4.62
C THR A 194 -23.63 1.86 4.66
N ALA A 195 -22.98 1.73 3.49
CA ALA A 195 -21.70 1.07 3.35
C ALA A 195 -20.52 1.74 4.09
N TYR A 196 -20.70 2.94 4.64
CA TYR A 196 -19.67 3.72 5.31
C TYR A 196 -20.09 4.10 6.73
N GLY A 197 -19.23 3.82 7.70
CA GLY A 197 -19.50 4.11 9.10
C GLY A 197 -18.47 3.53 10.05
N TYR A 198 -18.93 3.22 11.26
CA TYR A 198 -18.11 2.62 12.31
C TYR A 198 -17.83 1.15 11.98
N THR A 199 -16.56 0.78 11.94
CA THR A 199 -16.12 -0.60 11.72
C THR A 199 -15.25 -1.01 12.90
N PRO A 200 -15.60 -2.07 13.66
CA PRO A 200 -14.76 -2.58 14.74
C PRO A 200 -13.45 -3.11 14.15
N VAL A 201 -12.32 -2.80 14.81
CA VAL A 201 -10.99 -3.28 14.40
C VAL A 201 -10.87 -4.79 14.68
N ASP A 202 -11.55 -5.26 15.72
CA ASP A 202 -11.63 -6.67 16.08
C ASP A 202 -13.10 -7.10 16.02
N SER A 203 -13.43 -7.96 15.07
CA SER A 203 -14.78 -8.51 14.90
C SER A 203 -15.21 -9.38 16.08
N SER A 204 -14.26 -9.92 16.87
CA SER A 204 -14.55 -10.68 18.09
C SER A 204 -14.88 -9.81 19.30
N ASN A 205 -14.58 -8.50 19.24
CA ASN A 205 -14.88 -7.54 20.30
C ASN A 205 -15.53 -6.27 19.74
N PRO A 206 -16.84 -6.29 19.45
CA PRO A 206 -17.53 -5.15 18.84
C PRO A 206 -17.54 -3.88 19.71
N ASN A 207 -17.30 -4.01 21.03
CA ASN A 207 -17.18 -2.88 21.97
C ASN A 207 -15.71 -2.37 22.13
N GLY A 208 -14.77 -2.92 21.34
CA GLY A 208 -13.37 -2.52 21.32
C GLY A 208 -13.10 -1.27 20.49
N THR A 209 -11.86 -1.14 20.07
CA THR A 209 -11.44 -0.03 19.18
C THR A 209 -12.17 -0.13 17.85
N ALA A 210 -12.74 0.98 17.39
CA ALA A 210 -13.40 1.10 16.09
C ALA A 210 -12.68 2.16 15.23
N ILE A 211 -12.79 2.01 13.93
CA ILE A 211 -12.34 2.99 12.94
C ILE A 211 -13.51 3.37 12.03
N CYS A 212 -13.42 4.55 11.42
CA CYS A 212 -14.38 4.95 10.41
C CYS A 212 -13.93 4.43 9.04
N TYR A 213 -14.60 3.41 8.51
CA TYR A 213 -14.25 2.78 7.23
C TYR A 213 -15.47 2.15 6.54
N VAL A 214 -15.25 1.32 5.52
CA VAL A 214 -16.29 0.58 4.80
C VAL A 214 -16.85 -0.51 5.72
N THR A 215 -18.15 -0.46 6.01
CA THR A 215 -18.87 -1.43 6.87
C THR A 215 -19.34 -2.65 6.11
N ASN A 216 -19.64 -2.48 4.81
CA ASN A 216 -20.09 -3.56 3.95
C ASN A 216 -18.90 -4.43 3.52
N THR A 217 -18.86 -5.68 4.01
CA THR A 217 -17.76 -6.63 3.75
C THR A 217 -17.59 -6.92 2.26
N THR A 218 -18.68 -7.08 1.51
CA THR A 218 -18.62 -7.34 0.06
C THR A 218 -18.03 -6.15 -0.68
N ALA A 219 -18.47 -4.93 -0.35
CA ALA A 219 -17.91 -3.71 -0.94
C ALA A 219 -16.41 -3.58 -0.62
N MET A 220 -16.01 -3.84 0.63
CA MET A 220 -14.60 -3.82 1.04
C MET A 220 -13.77 -4.87 0.28
N MET A 221 -14.25 -6.11 0.18
CA MET A 221 -13.53 -7.19 -0.51
C MET A 221 -13.37 -6.91 -2.00
N VAL A 222 -14.41 -6.44 -2.67
CA VAL A 222 -14.35 -6.17 -4.12
C VAL A 222 -13.54 -4.92 -4.42
N THR A 223 -13.78 -3.80 -3.72
CA THR A 223 -13.17 -2.53 -4.06
C THR A 223 -11.77 -2.37 -3.49
N THR A 224 -11.55 -2.73 -2.23
CA THR A 224 -10.24 -2.58 -1.57
C THR A 224 -9.34 -3.79 -1.87
N MET A 225 -9.75 -5.00 -1.49
CA MET A 225 -8.91 -6.20 -1.67
C MET A 225 -8.72 -6.55 -3.14
N GLY A 226 -9.78 -6.44 -3.96
CA GLY A 226 -9.68 -6.65 -5.41
C GLY A 226 -8.71 -5.67 -6.06
N MET A 227 -8.75 -4.39 -5.67
CA MET A 227 -7.83 -3.38 -6.18
C MET A 227 -6.38 -3.63 -5.73
N ILE A 228 -6.16 -4.00 -4.45
CA ILE A 228 -4.84 -4.38 -3.94
C ILE A 228 -4.27 -5.55 -4.74
N CYS A 229 -5.03 -6.63 -4.93
CA CYS A 229 -4.59 -7.79 -5.69
C CYS A 229 -4.22 -7.42 -7.13
N LEU A 230 -5.08 -6.67 -7.82
CA LEU A 230 -4.85 -6.25 -9.20
C LEU A 230 -3.58 -5.40 -9.33
N VAL A 231 -3.44 -4.39 -8.50
CA VAL A 231 -2.30 -3.45 -8.51
C VAL A 231 -1.02 -4.17 -8.11
N PHE A 232 -1.08 -5.05 -7.11
CA PHE A 232 0.08 -5.83 -6.67
C PHE A 232 0.60 -6.72 -7.79
N LEU A 233 -0.25 -7.52 -8.43
CA LEU A 233 0.14 -8.38 -9.56
C LEU A 233 0.72 -7.55 -10.71
N PHE A 234 0.06 -6.46 -11.08
CA PHE A 234 0.55 -5.55 -12.10
C PHE A 234 1.95 -5.01 -11.75
N ASN A 235 2.15 -4.52 -10.54
CA ASN A 235 3.41 -3.93 -10.10
C ASN A 235 4.54 -4.96 -9.97
N VAL A 236 4.26 -6.20 -9.56
CA VAL A 236 5.24 -7.30 -9.57
C VAL A 236 5.72 -7.59 -11.00
N ILE A 237 4.79 -7.63 -11.98
CA ILE A 237 5.14 -7.82 -13.39
C ILE A 237 5.99 -6.64 -13.88
N MET A 238 5.59 -5.39 -13.58
CA MET A 238 6.34 -4.19 -13.98
C MET A 238 7.74 -4.15 -13.35
N LEU A 239 7.87 -4.52 -12.06
CA LEU A 239 9.17 -4.64 -11.40
C LEU A 239 10.04 -5.69 -12.09
N GLY A 240 9.50 -6.88 -12.38
CA GLY A 240 10.23 -7.95 -13.08
C GLY A 240 10.77 -7.50 -14.44
N VAL A 241 9.93 -6.81 -15.23
CA VAL A 241 10.34 -6.24 -16.53
C VAL A 241 11.42 -5.18 -16.36
N THR A 242 11.26 -4.29 -15.37
CA THR A 242 12.23 -3.22 -15.06
C THR A 242 13.59 -3.80 -14.66
N VAL A 243 13.61 -4.80 -13.76
CA VAL A 243 14.84 -5.48 -13.31
C VAL A 243 15.53 -6.18 -14.47
N ARG A 244 14.79 -6.93 -15.28
CA ARG A 244 15.33 -7.58 -16.49
C ARG A 244 16.01 -6.57 -17.40
N ARG A 245 15.38 -5.41 -17.64
CA ARG A 245 15.92 -4.38 -18.51
C ARG A 245 17.17 -3.74 -17.92
N LEU A 246 17.18 -3.46 -16.61
CA LEU A 246 18.36 -2.93 -15.91
C LEU A 246 19.55 -3.90 -15.99
N ILE A 247 19.35 -5.20 -15.82
CA ILE A 247 20.38 -6.21 -15.95
C ILE A 247 20.91 -6.26 -17.39
N SER A 248 20.04 -6.26 -18.39
CA SER A 248 20.43 -6.26 -19.81
C SER A 248 21.27 -5.05 -20.20
N LEU A 249 20.93 -3.86 -19.67
CA LEU A 249 21.69 -2.63 -19.96
C LEU A 249 23.10 -2.65 -19.31
N ARG A 250 23.33 -3.48 -18.31
CA ARG A 250 24.61 -3.57 -17.56
C ARG A 250 25.56 -4.64 -18.04
N GLN A 251 25.07 -5.67 -18.70
CA GLN A 251 25.93 -6.71 -19.26
C GLN A 251 26.99 -6.17 -20.25
N GLY A 252 26.87 -4.89 -20.63
CA GLY A 252 27.85 -4.19 -21.45
C GLY A 252 28.84 -3.28 -20.70
N GLN A 253 28.78 -3.18 -19.35
CA GLN A 253 29.70 -2.34 -18.57
C GLN A 253 30.38 -3.14 -17.46
N GLU A 254 31.71 -3.04 -17.35
CA GLU A 254 32.49 -3.67 -16.28
C GLU A 254 31.98 -3.29 -14.88
N THR A 255 31.69 -4.32 -14.08
CA THR A 255 31.06 -4.21 -12.75
C THR A 255 32.04 -3.76 -11.69
N ASN A 256 31.98 -2.50 -11.30
CA ASN A 256 32.66 -1.98 -10.12
C ASN A 256 31.75 -2.15 -8.87
N ARG A 257 32.29 -2.64 -7.75
CA ARG A 257 31.57 -2.92 -6.48
C ARG A 257 30.71 -1.74 -5.95
N SER A 258 31.14 -0.51 -6.22
CA SER A 258 30.39 0.73 -5.93
C SER A 258 29.08 0.83 -6.73
N SER A 259 29.00 0.20 -7.89
CA SER A 259 27.81 0.16 -8.74
C SER A 259 26.71 -0.69 -8.10
N THR A 260 27.05 -1.86 -7.53
CA THR A 260 26.08 -2.82 -6.97
C THR A 260 25.26 -2.23 -5.82
N THR A 261 25.88 -1.46 -4.92
CA THR A 261 25.16 -0.82 -3.80
C THR A 261 24.18 0.24 -4.29
N LYS A 262 24.56 1.04 -5.30
CA LYS A 262 23.67 2.05 -5.91
C LYS A 262 22.44 1.41 -6.55
N ASP A 263 22.58 0.19 -7.04
CA ASP A 263 21.54 -0.57 -7.70
C ASP A 263 20.51 -1.12 -6.73
N ILE A 264 20.97 -1.66 -5.60
CA ILE A 264 20.11 -2.14 -4.53
C ILE A 264 19.22 -0.98 -4.02
N PHE A 265 19.80 0.18 -3.76
CA PHE A 265 19.01 1.36 -3.34
C PHE A 265 18.01 1.83 -4.40
N THR A 266 18.37 1.75 -5.68
CA THR A 266 17.44 2.10 -6.77
C THR A 266 16.29 1.11 -6.84
N LEU A 267 16.57 -0.19 -6.74
CA LEU A 267 15.55 -1.24 -6.75
C LEU A 267 14.64 -1.17 -5.52
N LEU A 268 15.21 -0.93 -4.33
CA LEU A 268 14.43 -0.72 -3.11
C LEU A 268 13.49 0.49 -3.23
N GLY A 269 13.99 1.62 -3.74
CA GLY A 269 13.17 2.81 -3.98
C GLY A 269 12.05 2.54 -4.98
N ILE A 270 12.35 1.88 -6.10
CA ILE A 270 11.34 1.49 -7.09
C ILE A 270 10.30 0.54 -6.45
N SER A 271 10.73 -0.49 -5.70
CA SER A 271 9.81 -1.41 -5.04
C SER A 271 8.87 -0.70 -4.05
N THR A 272 9.40 0.30 -3.33
CA THR A 272 8.60 1.10 -2.39
C THR A 272 7.60 2.00 -3.12
N LEU A 273 8.02 2.64 -4.22
CA LEU A 273 7.15 3.44 -5.08
C LEU A 273 6.02 2.60 -5.68
N LEU A 274 6.31 1.38 -6.10
CA LEU A 274 5.33 0.45 -6.64
C LEU A 274 4.41 -0.15 -5.56
N GLY A 275 4.66 0.11 -4.28
CA GLY A 275 3.84 -0.39 -3.19
C GLY A 275 3.85 -1.91 -3.03
N ILE A 276 4.94 -2.59 -3.42
CA ILE A 276 5.07 -4.05 -3.29
C ILE A 276 5.00 -4.48 -1.82
N THR A 277 5.33 -3.57 -0.90
CA THR A 277 5.21 -3.77 0.55
C THR A 277 3.78 -4.10 1.00
N TRP A 278 2.76 -3.64 0.27
CA TRP A 278 1.35 -3.96 0.53
C TRP A 278 1.03 -5.44 0.28
N GLY A 279 1.80 -6.10 -0.60
CA GLY A 279 1.67 -7.53 -0.83
C GLY A 279 2.05 -8.40 0.37
N VAL A 280 2.82 -7.87 1.31
CA VAL A 280 3.10 -8.55 2.60
C VAL A 280 1.82 -8.78 3.39
N GLY A 281 0.77 -7.97 3.16
CA GLY A 281 -0.55 -8.15 3.76
C GLY A 281 -1.17 -9.53 3.48
N PHE A 282 -0.90 -10.13 2.31
CA PHE A 282 -1.36 -11.50 2.00
C PHE A 282 -0.68 -12.57 2.88
N PHE A 283 0.47 -12.27 3.46
CA PHE A 283 1.23 -13.14 4.35
C PHE A 283 1.11 -12.74 5.82
N SER A 284 0.29 -11.73 6.15
CA SER A 284 0.09 -11.22 7.52
C SER A 284 -0.84 -12.10 8.37
N VAL A 285 -0.92 -13.38 8.03
CA VAL A 285 -1.64 -14.43 8.78
C VAL A 285 -0.99 -14.69 10.15
N THR A 286 0.30 -14.41 10.30
CA THR A 286 1.05 -14.55 11.55
C THR A 286 1.25 -13.19 12.22
N THR A 287 1.38 -13.15 13.54
CA THR A 287 1.69 -11.92 14.30
C THR A 287 2.96 -11.25 13.76
N ALA A 288 4.01 -12.03 13.46
CA ALA A 288 5.23 -11.50 12.86
C ALA A 288 4.98 -10.84 11.49
N GLY A 289 4.15 -11.46 10.63
CA GLY A 289 3.75 -10.90 9.36
C GLY A 289 3.01 -9.56 9.50
N GLN A 290 2.14 -9.43 10.50
CA GLN A 290 1.44 -8.18 10.83
C GLN A 290 2.40 -7.07 11.25
N TYR A 291 3.41 -7.36 12.09
CA TYR A 291 4.46 -6.41 12.44
C TYR A 291 5.24 -5.93 11.21
N VAL A 292 5.68 -6.85 10.36
CA VAL A 292 6.42 -6.51 9.12
C VAL A 292 5.54 -5.66 8.20
N PHE A 293 4.28 -6.02 8.00
CA PHE A 293 3.32 -5.27 7.21
C PHE A 293 3.14 -3.83 7.73
N CYS A 294 2.90 -3.67 9.05
CA CYS A 294 2.72 -2.37 9.67
C CYS A 294 3.98 -1.49 9.55
N ILE A 295 5.16 -2.05 9.82
CA ILE A 295 6.43 -1.29 9.75
C ILE A 295 6.70 -0.82 8.32
N LEU A 296 6.62 -1.73 7.33
CA LEU A 296 6.95 -1.39 5.94
C LEU A 296 5.99 -0.36 5.36
N ASN A 297 4.68 -0.50 5.61
CA ASN A 297 3.69 0.38 5.00
C ASN A 297 3.55 1.71 5.76
N SER A 298 3.67 1.74 7.09
CA SER A 298 3.67 3.00 7.84
C SER A 298 4.89 3.87 7.51
N LEU A 299 6.05 3.27 7.22
CA LEU A 299 7.27 3.99 6.83
C LEU A 299 7.38 4.25 5.32
N GLN A 300 6.44 3.81 4.50
CA GLN A 300 6.51 3.92 3.05
C GLN A 300 6.78 5.36 2.58
N GLY A 301 6.07 6.34 3.12
CA GLY A 301 6.27 7.75 2.77
C GLY A 301 7.66 8.27 3.15
N PHE A 302 8.19 7.84 4.29
CA PHE A 302 9.55 8.19 4.72
C PHE A 302 10.61 7.58 3.80
N LEU A 303 10.44 6.34 3.36
CA LEU A 303 11.34 5.69 2.40
C LEU A 303 11.31 6.39 1.03
N ILE A 304 10.15 6.84 0.57
CA ILE A 304 10.01 7.65 -0.65
C ILE A 304 10.76 8.98 -0.50
N PHE A 305 10.64 9.65 0.65
CA PHE A 305 11.41 10.86 0.95
C PHE A 305 12.92 10.62 0.87
N LEU A 306 13.43 9.56 1.50
CA LEU A 306 14.86 9.23 1.44
C LEU A 306 15.32 8.98 0.00
N TRP A 307 14.53 8.22 -0.77
CA TRP A 307 14.82 7.96 -2.18
C TRP A 307 14.84 9.27 -3.00
N PHE A 308 13.88 10.17 -2.76
CA PHE A 308 13.81 11.48 -3.43
C PHE A 308 15.04 12.32 -3.13
N VAL A 309 15.45 12.44 -1.86
CA VAL A 309 16.64 13.20 -1.44
C VAL A 309 17.91 12.61 -2.07
N MET A 310 18.06 11.29 -2.12
CA MET A 310 19.21 10.65 -2.77
C MET A 310 19.24 10.90 -4.27
N SER A 311 18.10 10.86 -4.95
CA SER A 311 17.97 11.15 -6.37
C SER A 311 18.34 12.62 -6.66
N LEU A 312 17.92 13.54 -5.79
CA LEU A 312 18.25 14.95 -5.85
C LEU A 312 19.75 15.18 -5.72
N ARG A 313 20.39 14.56 -4.72
CA ARG A 313 21.85 14.65 -4.51
C ARG A 313 22.64 14.10 -5.71
N LYS A 314 22.19 12.99 -6.32
CA LYS A 314 22.81 12.44 -7.54
C LYS A 314 22.71 13.43 -8.70
N ALA A 315 21.56 14.02 -8.95
CA ALA A 315 21.35 15.01 -10.01
C ALA A 315 22.19 16.27 -9.81
N GLN A 316 22.37 16.73 -8.57
CA GLN A 316 23.22 17.87 -8.25
C GLN A 316 24.71 17.57 -8.49
N LYS A 317 25.20 16.38 -8.08
CA LYS A 317 26.58 15.96 -8.31
C LYS A 317 26.91 15.88 -9.81
N ALA A 318 26.05 15.22 -10.58
CA ALA A 318 26.24 15.14 -12.04
C ALA A 318 26.26 16.53 -12.72
N ALA A 319 25.42 17.46 -12.26
CA ALA A 319 25.41 18.82 -12.76
C ALA A 319 26.70 19.59 -12.39
N ALA A 320 27.28 19.35 -11.22
CA ALA A 320 28.54 19.97 -10.78
C ALA A 320 29.74 19.42 -11.57
N GLU A 321 29.78 18.11 -11.85
CA GLU A 321 30.81 17.46 -12.66
C GLU A 321 30.85 18.07 -14.10
N ILE A 322 29.67 18.14 -14.74
CA ILE A 322 29.57 18.75 -16.09
C ILE A 322 30.05 20.22 -16.09
N ARG A 323 29.74 20.97 -15.03
CA ARG A 323 30.16 22.37 -14.91
C ARG A 323 31.69 22.50 -14.78
N ASN A 324 32.31 21.60 -14.00
CA ASN A 324 33.78 21.61 -13.85
C ASN A 324 34.50 21.22 -15.14
N ASP A 325 34.00 20.21 -15.87
CA ASP A 325 34.56 19.79 -17.15
C ASP A 325 34.46 20.90 -18.20
N THR A 326 33.36 21.67 -18.20
CA THR A 326 33.19 22.80 -19.13
C THR A 326 34.15 23.95 -18.80
N GLN A 327 34.46 24.18 -17.51
CA GLN A 327 35.42 25.19 -17.09
C GLN A 327 36.87 24.81 -17.44
N THR A 328 37.24 23.53 -17.33
CA THR A 328 38.57 23.03 -17.67
C THR A 328 38.84 23.05 -19.20
N THR A 329 37.81 22.86 -20.01
CA THR A 329 37.93 22.92 -21.48
C THR A 329 37.90 24.34 -22.04
N SER A 330 37.43 25.33 -21.27
CA SER A 330 37.39 26.74 -21.66
C SER A 330 38.55 27.58 -21.14
N GLY A 331 39.63 26.96 -20.65
CA GLY A 331 40.88 27.62 -20.27
C GLY A 331 41.52 28.38 -21.47
N PRO A 332 42.15 29.53 -21.24
CA PRO A 332 42.63 30.40 -22.34
C PRO A 332 43.66 29.64 -23.17
N LYS A 333 43.39 29.50 -24.49
CA LYS A 333 44.42 29.18 -25.46
C LYS A 333 45.41 30.32 -25.40
N SER A 334 46.55 30.15 -24.70
CA SER A 334 47.67 31.08 -24.76
C SER A 334 48.14 31.17 -26.21
N LYS A 335 48.18 32.40 -26.69
CA LYS A 335 48.83 32.76 -27.96
C LYS A 335 50.34 32.53 -27.88
#